data_452f96ab5552a1cb4dcf0c71b1347cf3
#
_entry.id   452f96ab5552a1cb4dcf0c71b1347cf3
#
_cell.length_a   1.000
_cell.length_b   1.000
_cell.length_c   1.000
_cell.angle_alpha   90.00
_cell.angle_beta   90.00
_cell.angle_gamma   90.00
#
_symmetry.space_group_name_H-M   'P 1'
#
loop_
_entity.id
_entity.type
_entity.pdbx_description
1 polymer ?
#
loop_
_entity_poly.entity_id
_entity_poly.type
_entity_poly.pdbx_seq_one_letter_code
_entity_poly.pdbx_strand_id
1 'polypeptide(L)'
;SKSAIASDEKFIRLRTNSFVRYCLNIKKPYGYFSERTGLCMRIERMKVNHLHRPLGFDMPRACLSYAVAESAGTHLLSSRVQVSLNPESGECLLDTGLVPMHQDARTGRVLSGMDNLGWELPMTLEPRTRYYWRVFVRTDAHEEGWSAWDWFETAKQGEAWQAKAIGSPLGRDVHPVFVKRFTVRPGAKAARLYILGLGMYEAYLNGEKLGEEVLSPGFHTYDTCLHYQTLMVCPKEGENVLTVMLGDGWYKGHYSLKPRMKDYGTDYSLLAELHIPYQDGTEQLVCTDESWQIARGAVQMDSIYDGETLDANLLNLAPETNAVPFPLNMALLTPRRAPLLRVQEKRACQTVPGASEILDFGQNMVGWVEFVCDAPKGTVVTLKFAEILRDGKLYRENLRKAKCTFTYVSDGIRRVVRPHFTFFGFRYLSVEGME
;
A
#
# COMPACT_ATOMS: atom_id res chain seq x y z
N SER A 1 40.19 -0.48 -25.74
CA SER A 1 39.92 0.82 -25.12
C SER A 1 38.44 0.88 -24.66
N LYS A 2 38.27 0.81 -23.36
CA LYS A 2 36.97 0.96 -22.70
C LYS A 2 36.62 2.45 -22.62
N SER A 3 35.58 2.89 -23.29
CA SER A 3 34.96 4.19 -23.04
C SER A 3 33.85 4.02 -22.01
N ALA A 4 34.08 4.56 -20.83
CA ALA A 4 33.07 4.70 -19.81
C ALA A 4 32.06 5.77 -20.24
N ILE A 5 30.78 5.42 -20.33
CA ILE A 5 29.70 6.40 -20.43
C ILE A 5 29.44 6.89 -19.01
N ALA A 6 29.87 8.09 -18.69
CA ALA A 6 29.49 8.81 -17.48
C ALA A 6 28.03 9.24 -17.62
N SER A 7 27.17 8.77 -16.74
CA SER A 7 25.81 9.28 -16.58
C SER A 7 25.89 10.61 -15.84
N ASP A 8 25.60 11.71 -16.55
CA ASP A 8 25.42 13.05 -15.98
C ASP A 8 24.18 13.04 -15.06
N GLU A 9 24.37 12.79 -13.75
CA GLU A 9 23.39 13.08 -12.72
C GLU A 9 23.37 14.61 -12.49
N LYS A 10 22.43 15.33 -13.09
CA LYS A 10 22.20 16.75 -12.80
C LYS A 10 21.49 16.89 -11.45
N PHE A 11 22.23 17.29 -10.43
CA PHE A 11 21.71 17.68 -9.12
C PHE A 11 21.37 19.17 -9.12
N ILE A 12 20.16 19.52 -8.68
CA ILE A 12 19.80 20.90 -8.36
C ILE A 12 20.26 21.15 -6.92
N ARG A 13 21.25 22.01 -6.76
CA ARG A 13 21.71 22.50 -5.46
C ARG A 13 20.93 23.77 -5.15
N LEU A 14 19.93 23.69 -4.28
CA LEU A 14 19.39 24.87 -3.63
C LEU A 14 20.46 25.39 -2.69
N ARG A 15 20.61 26.73 -2.54
CA ARG A 15 21.74 27.43 -1.86
C ARG A 15 21.81 27.24 -0.34
N THR A 16 21.30 26.18 0.18
CA THR A 16 21.62 25.59 1.47
C THR A 16 22.05 24.16 1.19
N ASN A 17 22.73 23.47 2.09
CA ASN A 17 23.19 22.08 1.90
C ASN A 17 22.04 21.07 1.70
N SER A 18 20.87 21.50 1.21
CA SER A 18 19.66 20.71 0.98
C SER A 18 19.66 20.14 -0.43
N PHE A 19 19.56 18.82 -0.54
CA PHE A 19 19.48 18.10 -1.81
C PHE A 19 18.10 17.51 -1.96
N VAL A 20 17.42 17.83 -3.06
CA VAL A 20 16.27 17.04 -3.54
C VAL A 20 16.86 15.86 -4.30
N ARG A 21 16.80 14.67 -3.71
CA ARG A 21 17.34 13.44 -4.30
C ARG A 21 16.20 12.55 -4.78
N TYR A 22 16.10 12.37 -6.09
CA TYR A 22 15.20 11.38 -6.68
C TYR A 22 16.03 10.19 -7.15
N CYS A 23 15.80 9.03 -6.56
CA CYS A 23 16.25 7.77 -7.14
C CYS A 23 15.21 7.31 -8.15
N LEU A 24 15.53 7.45 -9.44
CA LEU A 24 14.82 6.77 -10.52
C LEU A 24 15.08 5.26 -10.39
N ASN A 25 14.22 4.56 -9.68
CA ASN A 25 14.14 3.12 -9.82
C ASN A 25 13.11 2.83 -10.91
N ILE A 26 13.52 3.02 -12.17
CA ILE A 26 12.78 2.54 -13.32
C ILE A 26 12.90 1.03 -13.29
N LYS A 27 11.97 0.34 -12.64
CA LYS A 27 11.62 -1.00 -13.06
C LYS A 27 11.02 -0.82 -14.44
N LYS A 28 11.82 -1.12 -15.48
CA LYS A 28 11.38 -1.13 -16.87
C LYS A 28 10.04 -1.84 -16.96
N PRO A 29 8.98 -1.22 -17.50
CA PRO A 29 7.85 -1.98 -17.93
C PRO A 29 8.36 -2.83 -19.09
N TYR A 30 8.31 -4.14 -18.92
CA TYR A 30 8.46 -5.15 -19.96
C TYR A 30 9.49 -4.82 -21.05
N GLY A 31 10.67 -5.48 -20.98
CA GLY A 31 11.69 -5.42 -22.02
C GLY A 31 11.12 -5.85 -23.36
N TYR A 32 11.13 -4.94 -24.29
CA TYR A 32 11.04 -5.27 -25.71
C TYR A 32 12.46 -5.48 -26.24
N PHE A 33 12.61 -6.62 -26.95
CA PHE A 33 13.74 -7.07 -27.76
C PHE A 33 14.97 -7.63 -27.02
N SER A 34 14.98 -8.93 -26.91
CA SER A 34 16.16 -9.77 -27.07
C SER A 34 15.95 -10.69 -28.27
N GLU A 35 17.03 -10.93 -29.00
CA GLU A 35 17.09 -11.70 -30.23
C GLU A 35 16.39 -13.06 -30.10
N ARG A 36 15.72 -13.48 -31.18
CA ARG A 36 15.01 -14.76 -31.33
C ARG A 36 15.94 -15.95 -31.14
N THR A 37 16.06 -16.42 -29.92
CA THR A 37 16.38 -17.80 -29.64
C THR A 37 15.09 -18.49 -29.26
N GLY A 38 14.72 -19.57 -29.92
CA GLY A 38 13.48 -20.35 -29.88
C GLY A 38 12.47 -19.95 -28.81
N LEU A 39 11.39 -19.30 -29.19
CA LEU A 39 10.28 -18.91 -28.33
C LEU A 39 9.72 -20.19 -27.67
N CYS A 40 9.81 -20.27 -26.34
CA CYS A 40 9.19 -21.33 -25.56
C CYS A 40 7.92 -20.77 -24.92
N MET A 41 6.79 -21.44 -25.11
CA MET A 41 5.52 -21.07 -24.51
C MET A 41 5.68 -20.76 -23.01
N ARG A 42 5.10 -19.66 -22.56
CA ARG A 42 5.10 -19.23 -21.14
C ARG A 42 3.69 -19.00 -20.63
N ILE A 43 3.47 -19.38 -19.39
CA ILE A 43 2.25 -19.06 -18.65
C ILE A 43 2.58 -17.92 -17.69
N GLU A 44 1.89 -16.81 -17.85
CA GLU A 44 2.14 -15.58 -17.11
C GLU A 44 0.86 -14.87 -16.68
N ARG A 45 0.99 -13.72 -15.99
CA ARG A 45 -0.12 -12.89 -15.51
C ARG A 45 -1.12 -13.69 -14.69
N MET A 46 -0.61 -14.63 -13.89
CA MET A 46 -1.44 -15.41 -12.98
C MET A 46 -2.10 -14.50 -11.96
N LYS A 47 -3.44 -14.60 -11.84
CA LYS A 47 -4.24 -13.75 -10.95
C LYS A 47 -5.33 -14.57 -10.27
N VAL A 48 -5.71 -14.13 -9.09
CA VAL A 48 -6.87 -14.61 -8.35
C VAL A 48 -7.80 -13.43 -8.11
N ASN A 49 -9.07 -13.54 -8.53
CA ASN A 49 -10.04 -12.44 -8.52
C ASN A 49 -9.46 -11.15 -9.16
N HIS A 50 -8.79 -11.31 -10.31
CA HIS A 50 -8.09 -10.26 -11.07
C HIS A 50 -6.90 -9.60 -10.35
N LEU A 51 -6.50 -10.07 -9.17
CA LEU A 51 -5.39 -9.57 -8.38
C LEU A 51 -4.16 -10.48 -8.49
N HIS A 52 -2.97 -9.89 -8.53
CA HIS A 52 -1.71 -10.63 -8.45
C HIS A 52 -1.34 -10.81 -6.98
N ARG A 53 -1.20 -12.08 -6.56
CA ARG A 53 -0.84 -12.47 -5.19
C ARG A 53 -1.63 -11.73 -4.10
N PRO A 54 -2.97 -11.78 -4.13
CA PRO A 54 -3.76 -11.09 -3.13
C PRO A 54 -3.48 -11.63 -1.73
N LEU A 55 -3.23 -10.71 -0.79
CA LEU A 55 -2.99 -10.99 0.62
C LEU A 55 -4.14 -10.43 1.45
N GLY A 56 -4.96 -11.28 2.03
CA GLY A 56 -6.01 -10.91 2.96
C GLY A 56 -7.12 -10.06 2.34
N PHE A 57 -7.51 -10.39 1.11
CA PHE A 57 -8.69 -9.80 0.46
C PHE A 57 -9.96 -10.56 0.82
N ASP A 58 -11.11 -9.89 0.68
CA ASP A 58 -12.42 -10.55 0.71
C ASP A 58 -12.49 -11.56 -0.44
N MET A 59 -12.56 -12.83 -0.10
CA MET A 59 -12.41 -13.91 -1.05
C MET A 59 -13.39 -15.06 -0.72
N PRO A 60 -14.70 -14.81 -0.87
CA PRO A 60 -15.69 -15.87 -0.68
C PRO A 60 -15.54 -16.99 -1.72
N ARG A 61 -14.98 -16.65 -2.89
CA ARG A 61 -14.64 -17.54 -4.00
C ARG A 61 -13.34 -17.09 -4.63
N ALA A 62 -12.53 -18.03 -5.10
CA ALA A 62 -11.31 -17.75 -5.82
C ALA A 62 -11.47 -18.08 -7.30
N CYS A 63 -11.46 -17.06 -8.15
CA CYS A 63 -11.47 -17.20 -9.61
C CYS A 63 -10.06 -17.02 -10.15
N LEU A 64 -9.53 -18.08 -10.78
CA LEU A 64 -8.19 -18.09 -11.34
C LEU A 64 -8.20 -17.56 -12.78
N SER A 65 -7.21 -16.74 -13.11
CA SER A 65 -6.97 -16.32 -14.49
C SER A 65 -5.48 -16.27 -14.80
N TYR A 66 -5.11 -16.47 -16.05
CA TYR A 66 -3.73 -16.47 -16.52
C TYR A 66 -3.67 -16.17 -18.01
N ALA A 67 -2.49 -15.82 -18.51
CA ALA A 67 -2.23 -15.66 -19.93
C ALA A 67 -1.17 -16.67 -20.40
N VAL A 68 -1.31 -17.12 -21.65
CA VAL A 68 -0.29 -17.89 -22.35
C VAL A 68 0.38 -16.95 -23.34
N ALA A 69 1.69 -16.83 -23.24
CA ALA A 69 2.52 -15.96 -24.06
C ALA A 69 3.58 -16.77 -24.82
N GLU A 70 4.10 -16.20 -25.89
CA GLU A 70 5.15 -16.80 -26.72
C GLU A 70 4.81 -18.20 -27.23
N SER A 71 3.51 -18.47 -27.48
CA SER A 71 3.01 -19.71 -28.06
C SER A 71 2.76 -19.56 -29.55
N ALA A 72 3.04 -20.62 -30.33
CA ALA A 72 2.60 -20.74 -31.72
C ALA A 72 1.13 -21.13 -31.80
N GLY A 73 0.56 -21.66 -30.73
CA GLY A 73 -0.86 -22.03 -30.65
C GLY A 73 -1.76 -20.81 -30.49
N THR A 74 -2.97 -20.95 -30.99
CA THR A 74 -4.03 -19.93 -30.92
C THR A 74 -5.14 -20.30 -29.95
N HIS A 75 -5.22 -21.57 -29.56
CA HIS A 75 -6.26 -22.10 -28.70
C HIS A 75 -5.69 -23.05 -27.63
N LEU A 76 -6.28 -23.01 -26.44
CA LEU A 76 -6.03 -24.00 -25.41
C LEU A 76 -6.90 -25.24 -25.65
N LEU A 77 -6.30 -26.43 -25.72
CA LEU A 77 -7.00 -27.69 -25.87
C LEU A 77 -7.39 -28.29 -24.52
N SER A 78 -6.55 -28.10 -23.52
CA SER A 78 -6.80 -28.59 -22.17
C SER A 78 -5.95 -27.84 -21.15
N SER A 79 -6.42 -27.86 -19.91
CA SER A 79 -5.69 -27.33 -18.76
C SER A 79 -5.84 -28.24 -17.53
N ARG A 80 -4.93 -28.09 -16.58
CA ARG A 80 -4.93 -28.78 -15.28
C ARG A 80 -4.50 -27.80 -14.21
N VAL A 81 -5.25 -27.68 -13.15
CA VAL A 81 -4.92 -26.84 -12.01
C VAL A 81 -4.56 -27.69 -10.82
N GLN A 82 -3.50 -27.32 -10.12
CA GLN A 82 -3.12 -27.86 -8.84
C GLN A 82 -3.12 -26.77 -7.78
N VAL A 83 -3.63 -27.08 -6.59
CA VAL A 83 -3.63 -26.22 -5.40
C VAL A 83 -2.99 -26.99 -4.24
N SER A 84 -2.08 -26.35 -3.51
CA SER A 84 -1.37 -26.93 -2.36
C SER A 84 -1.22 -25.91 -1.24
N LEU A 85 -1.05 -26.37 0.00
CA LEU A 85 -0.60 -25.55 1.12
C LEU A 85 0.94 -25.46 1.18
N ASN A 86 1.62 -26.44 0.62
CA ASN A 86 3.07 -26.51 0.57
C ASN A 86 3.53 -27.14 -0.75
N PRO A 87 4.01 -26.33 -1.72
CA PRO A 87 4.49 -26.86 -3.01
C PRO A 87 5.61 -27.90 -2.91
N GLU A 88 6.42 -27.84 -1.82
CA GLU A 88 7.56 -28.72 -1.63
C GLU A 88 7.17 -30.12 -1.14
N SER A 89 6.00 -30.27 -0.52
CA SER A 89 5.52 -31.57 -0.03
C SER A 89 5.09 -32.54 -1.15
N GLY A 90 4.80 -32.02 -2.32
CA GLY A 90 4.21 -32.78 -3.42
C GLY A 90 2.71 -33.09 -3.24
N GLU A 91 2.12 -32.73 -2.11
CA GLU A 91 0.69 -32.94 -1.82
C GLU A 91 -0.15 -31.81 -2.40
N CYS A 92 -1.27 -32.16 -3.02
CA CYS A 92 -2.27 -31.22 -3.53
C CYS A 92 -3.58 -31.36 -2.76
N LEU A 93 -4.14 -30.20 -2.35
CA LEU A 93 -5.53 -30.13 -1.86
C LEU A 93 -6.53 -30.34 -3.00
N LEU A 94 -6.15 -29.85 -4.18
CA LEU A 94 -6.93 -30.01 -5.41
C LEU A 94 -5.96 -30.33 -6.55
N ASP A 95 -6.32 -31.32 -7.32
CA ASP A 95 -5.71 -31.62 -8.62
C ASP A 95 -6.86 -31.99 -9.57
N THR A 96 -7.11 -31.15 -10.54
CA THR A 96 -8.24 -31.33 -11.45
C THR A 96 -8.02 -32.46 -12.47
N GLY A 97 -6.78 -32.99 -12.58
CA GLY A 97 -6.40 -33.72 -13.77
C GLY A 97 -6.44 -32.85 -15.02
N LEU A 98 -6.19 -33.44 -16.16
CA LEU A 98 -6.25 -32.74 -17.45
C LEU A 98 -7.70 -32.59 -17.90
N VAL A 99 -8.24 -31.38 -17.91
CA VAL A 99 -9.60 -31.06 -18.29
C VAL A 99 -9.62 -30.54 -19.74
N PRO A 100 -10.29 -31.21 -20.67
CA PRO A 100 -10.44 -30.73 -22.05
C PRO A 100 -11.24 -29.42 -22.08
N MET A 101 -10.84 -28.51 -23.00
CA MET A 101 -11.62 -27.32 -23.34
C MET A 101 -12.45 -27.57 -24.59
N HIS A 102 -13.74 -27.29 -24.48
CA HIS A 102 -14.65 -27.30 -25.62
C HIS A 102 -14.97 -25.85 -25.99
N GLN A 103 -14.66 -25.49 -27.22
CA GLN A 103 -14.90 -24.15 -27.74
C GLN A 103 -15.91 -24.21 -28.89
N ASP A 104 -16.71 -23.15 -29.00
CA ASP A 104 -17.54 -22.93 -30.18
C ASP A 104 -16.64 -22.66 -31.39
N ALA A 105 -16.72 -23.51 -32.39
CA ALA A 105 -15.85 -23.45 -33.58
C ALA A 105 -15.98 -22.14 -34.39
N ARG A 106 -17.10 -21.42 -34.21
CA ARG A 106 -17.37 -20.18 -34.95
C ARG A 106 -16.91 -18.94 -34.19
N THR A 107 -17.08 -18.92 -32.88
CA THR A 107 -16.85 -17.73 -32.03
C THR A 107 -15.58 -17.84 -31.19
N GLY A 108 -14.95 -19.02 -31.09
CA GLY A 108 -13.84 -19.31 -30.18
C GLY A 108 -14.22 -19.27 -28.71
N ARG A 109 -15.52 -19.11 -28.39
CA ARG A 109 -15.98 -19.02 -27.00
C ARG A 109 -15.85 -20.39 -26.33
N VAL A 110 -15.27 -20.42 -25.13
CA VAL A 110 -15.22 -21.60 -24.30
C VAL A 110 -16.64 -21.96 -23.84
N LEU A 111 -17.10 -23.15 -24.21
CA LEU A 111 -18.41 -23.69 -23.86
C LEU A 111 -18.36 -24.52 -22.60
N SER A 112 -17.26 -25.23 -22.37
CA SER A 112 -16.99 -26.01 -21.16
C SER A 112 -15.50 -26.23 -20.97
N GLY A 113 -15.10 -26.55 -19.75
CA GLY A 113 -13.71 -26.73 -19.33
C GLY A 113 -13.23 -25.62 -18.40
N MET A 114 -11.94 -25.59 -18.16
CA MET A 114 -11.31 -24.58 -17.31
C MET A 114 -10.84 -23.41 -18.16
N ASP A 115 -11.64 -22.35 -18.19
CA ASP A 115 -11.30 -21.09 -18.86
C ASP A 115 -10.10 -20.43 -18.19
N ASN A 116 -9.23 -19.81 -18.99
CA ASN A 116 -8.09 -19.02 -18.49
C ASN A 116 -8.47 -17.57 -18.10
N LEU A 117 -9.71 -17.16 -18.27
CA LEU A 117 -10.19 -15.81 -17.96
C LEU A 117 -10.81 -15.68 -16.56
N GLY A 118 -11.30 -16.77 -15.97
CA GLY A 118 -11.95 -16.69 -14.67
C GLY A 118 -12.53 -18.02 -14.18
N TRP A 119 -11.72 -19.08 -14.14
CA TRP A 119 -12.19 -20.36 -13.62
C TRP A 119 -12.28 -20.34 -12.09
N GLU A 120 -13.49 -20.62 -11.56
CA GLU A 120 -13.75 -20.65 -10.12
C GLU A 120 -13.24 -21.96 -9.50
N LEU A 121 -12.44 -21.85 -8.43
CA LEU A 121 -11.96 -22.99 -7.66
C LEU A 121 -13.13 -23.71 -6.95
N PRO A 122 -13.34 -25.01 -7.19
CA PRO A 122 -14.42 -25.78 -6.56
C PRO A 122 -14.03 -26.28 -5.16
N MET A 123 -13.62 -25.35 -4.29
CA MET A 123 -13.22 -25.69 -2.92
C MET A 123 -13.57 -24.57 -1.93
N THR A 124 -13.81 -24.94 -0.69
CA THR A 124 -13.94 -23.98 0.42
C THR A 124 -12.55 -23.50 0.85
N LEU A 125 -12.44 -22.21 1.10
CA LEU A 125 -11.20 -21.59 1.53
C LEU A 125 -11.24 -21.35 3.05
N GLU A 126 -10.20 -21.83 3.74
CA GLU A 126 -10.04 -21.64 5.18
C GLU A 126 -9.56 -20.22 5.51
N PRO A 127 -9.92 -19.68 6.69
CA PRO A 127 -9.42 -18.39 7.16
C PRO A 127 -7.90 -18.35 7.27
N ARG A 128 -7.31 -17.17 7.05
CA ARG A 128 -5.89 -16.88 7.28
C ARG A 128 -4.93 -17.89 6.63
N THR A 129 -5.33 -18.45 5.47
CA THR A 129 -4.64 -19.57 4.83
C THR A 129 -4.01 -19.14 3.52
N ARG A 130 -2.73 -19.45 3.35
CA ARG A 130 -2.02 -19.30 2.09
C ARG A 130 -2.17 -20.54 1.25
N TYR A 131 -2.67 -20.34 0.03
CA TYR A 131 -2.78 -21.35 -1.00
C TYR A 131 -1.78 -21.06 -2.10
N TYR A 132 -1.08 -22.09 -2.54
CA TYR A 132 -0.23 -22.07 -3.72
C TYR A 132 -0.97 -22.77 -4.84
N TRP A 133 -0.84 -22.24 -6.05
CA TRP A 133 -1.48 -22.84 -7.21
C TRP A 133 -0.59 -22.73 -8.43
N ARG A 134 -0.78 -23.68 -9.36
CA ARG A 134 -0.15 -23.67 -10.67
C ARG A 134 -1.10 -24.24 -11.70
N VAL A 135 -0.85 -23.95 -12.97
CA VAL A 135 -1.62 -24.45 -14.08
C VAL A 135 -0.71 -25.09 -15.12
N PHE A 136 -1.15 -26.22 -15.65
CA PHE A 136 -0.62 -26.84 -16.85
C PHE A 136 -1.56 -26.54 -17.99
N VAL A 137 -1.03 -26.25 -19.18
CA VAL A 137 -1.81 -26.03 -20.39
C VAL A 137 -1.27 -26.86 -21.55
N ARG A 138 -2.16 -27.18 -22.48
CA ARG A 138 -1.83 -27.75 -23.78
C ARG A 138 -2.52 -26.92 -24.87
N THR A 139 -1.77 -26.51 -25.90
CA THR A 139 -2.26 -25.70 -27.01
C THR A 139 -2.51 -26.54 -28.27
N ASP A 140 -3.19 -25.95 -29.25
CA ASP A 140 -3.44 -26.54 -30.58
C ASP A 140 -2.17 -26.67 -31.42
N ALA A 141 -1.08 -26.00 -31.08
CA ALA A 141 0.25 -26.18 -31.64
C ALA A 141 1.05 -27.31 -30.98
N HIS A 142 0.41 -28.12 -30.14
CA HIS A 142 1.04 -29.21 -29.36
C HIS A 142 2.11 -28.76 -28.37
N GLU A 143 2.11 -27.49 -28.00
CA GLU A 143 2.94 -26.99 -26.91
C GLU A 143 2.26 -27.27 -25.58
N GLU A 144 3.04 -27.68 -24.59
CA GLU A 144 2.52 -27.95 -23.25
C GLU A 144 3.52 -27.60 -22.16
N GLY A 145 3.03 -27.26 -20.96
CA GLY A 145 3.89 -26.94 -19.82
C GLY A 145 3.16 -26.46 -18.59
N TRP A 146 3.88 -26.46 -17.48
CA TRP A 146 3.42 -25.92 -16.21
C TRP A 146 3.84 -24.46 -16.05
N SER A 147 2.98 -23.67 -15.40
CA SER A 147 3.42 -22.40 -14.79
C SER A 147 4.35 -22.66 -13.60
N ALA A 148 5.08 -21.66 -13.16
CA ALA A 148 5.59 -21.64 -11.80
C ALA A 148 4.44 -21.67 -10.80
N TRP A 149 4.72 -22.05 -9.54
CA TRP A 149 3.79 -21.88 -8.45
C TRP A 149 3.58 -20.40 -8.16
N ASP A 150 2.33 -19.98 -8.05
CA ASP A 150 1.94 -18.67 -7.55
C ASP A 150 1.07 -18.86 -6.30
N TRP A 151 0.67 -17.77 -5.62
CA TRP A 151 -0.05 -17.88 -4.36
C TRP A 151 -1.12 -16.81 -4.18
N PHE A 152 -2.06 -17.10 -3.31
CA PHE A 152 -2.97 -16.15 -2.71
C PHE A 152 -3.17 -16.50 -1.23
N GLU A 153 -3.66 -15.54 -0.45
CA GLU A 153 -3.89 -15.75 0.98
C GLU A 153 -5.22 -15.12 1.40
N THR A 154 -6.03 -15.90 2.08
CA THR A 154 -7.32 -15.46 2.58
C THR A 154 -7.18 -14.53 3.78
N ALA A 155 -8.17 -13.68 3.99
CA ALA A 155 -8.33 -12.88 5.19
C ALA A 155 -8.88 -13.74 6.35
N LYS A 156 -9.43 -13.10 7.39
CA LYS A 156 -10.06 -13.78 8.53
C LYS A 156 -11.35 -14.54 8.17
N GLN A 157 -11.94 -14.33 7.00
CA GLN A 157 -13.11 -15.07 6.47
C GLN A 157 -14.26 -15.24 7.50
N GLY A 158 -14.52 -14.20 8.30
CA GLY A 158 -15.54 -14.24 9.36
C GLY A 158 -15.06 -14.81 10.69
N GLU A 159 -13.79 -15.19 10.83
CA GLU A 159 -13.19 -15.55 12.12
C GLU A 159 -13.32 -14.39 13.11
N ALA A 160 -13.70 -14.69 14.34
CA ALA A 160 -13.92 -13.70 15.38
C ALA A 160 -12.64 -12.93 15.73
N TRP A 161 -12.78 -11.65 16.02
CA TRP A 161 -11.70 -10.82 16.52
C TRP A 161 -11.54 -11.01 18.04
N GLN A 162 -10.30 -11.15 18.49
CA GLN A 162 -9.94 -11.16 19.89
C GLN A 162 -9.54 -9.75 20.37
N ALA A 163 -9.08 -8.90 19.43
CA ALA A 163 -8.78 -7.51 19.67
C ALA A 163 -10.01 -6.68 20.01
N LYS A 164 -9.82 -5.68 20.86
CA LYS A 164 -10.80 -4.63 21.13
C LYS A 164 -10.40 -3.36 20.40
N ALA A 165 -11.37 -2.62 19.88
CA ALA A 165 -11.09 -1.30 19.33
C ALA A 165 -10.71 -0.34 20.45
N ILE A 166 -9.66 0.44 20.21
CA ILE A 166 -9.12 1.41 21.16
C ILE A 166 -9.09 2.80 20.55
N GLY A 167 -9.20 3.82 21.39
CA GLY A 167 -9.15 5.23 21.03
C GLY A 167 -8.05 5.97 21.81
N SER A 168 -7.88 7.25 21.46
CA SER A 168 -6.94 8.14 22.11
C SER A 168 -7.66 9.10 23.08
N PRO A 169 -7.22 9.23 24.33
CA PRO A 169 -7.76 10.22 25.26
C PRO A 169 -7.14 11.62 25.10
N LEU A 170 -6.19 11.82 24.20
CA LEU A 170 -5.46 13.10 24.03
C LEU A 170 -6.31 14.24 23.45
N GLY A 171 -7.56 13.96 23.07
CA GLY A 171 -8.45 14.92 22.43
C GLY A 171 -8.56 14.71 20.91
N ARG A 172 -9.65 15.26 20.37
CA ARG A 172 -10.09 15.00 18.99
C ARG A 172 -9.18 15.60 17.93
N ASP A 173 -8.49 16.68 18.25
CA ASP A 173 -7.65 17.42 17.31
C ASP A 173 -6.15 17.07 17.46
N VAL A 174 -5.82 16.07 18.28
CA VAL A 174 -4.47 15.55 18.44
C VAL A 174 -4.31 14.26 17.64
N HIS A 175 -3.43 14.27 16.67
CA HIS A 175 -3.09 13.07 15.89
C HIS A 175 -2.32 12.09 16.77
N PRO A 176 -2.89 10.91 17.08
CA PRO A 176 -2.26 9.97 18.00
C PRO A 176 -1.26 9.06 17.29
N VAL A 177 -0.26 8.64 18.05
CA VAL A 177 0.57 7.48 17.72
C VAL A 177 0.30 6.40 18.76
N PHE A 178 -0.26 5.29 18.33
CA PHE A 178 -0.48 4.12 19.16
C PHE A 178 0.79 3.29 19.20
N VAL A 179 1.21 2.87 20.39
CA VAL A 179 2.49 2.19 20.64
C VAL A 179 2.26 0.90 21.43
N LYS A 180 2.76 -0.23 20.90
CA LYS A 180 2.78 -1.52 21.62
C LYS A 180 4.18 -2.09 21.61
N ARG A 181 4.70 -2.38 22.79
CA ARG A 181 5.94 -3.16 22.98
C ARG A 181 5.56 -4.61 23.27
N PHE A 182 6.28 -5.54 22.66
CA PHE A 182 6.06 -6.97 22.86
C PHE A 182 7.35 -7.75 22.59
N THR A 183 7.46 -8.92 23.21
CA THR A 183 8.63 -9.80 23.06
C THR A 183 8.26 -11.00 22.19
N VAL A 184 9.14 -11.36 21.27
CA VAL A 184 8.99 -12.51 20.37
C VAL A 184 10.06 -13.54 20.74
N ARG A 185 9.64 -14.78 20.98
CA ARG A 185 10.56 -15.90 21.24
C ARG A 185 11.21 -16.41 19.95
N PRO A 186 12.30 -17.21 20.05
CA PRO A 186 12.92 -17.83 18.90
C PRO A 186 11.96 -18.70 18.07
N GLY A 187 12.21 -18.80 16.77
CA GLY A 187 11.45 -19.66 15.87
C GLY A 187 10.17 -19.04 15.30
N ALA A 188 9.99 -17.74 15.41
CA ALA A 188 8.88 -17.04 14.76
C ALA A 188 8.99 -17.11 13.23
N LYS A 189 7.85 -17.33 12.59
CA LYS A 189 7.69 -17.25 11.12
C LYS A 189 7.14 -15.88 10.72
N ALA A 190 6.98 -15.66 9.42
CA ALA A 190 6.33 -14.46 8.90
C ALA A 190 4.90 -14.31 9.47
N ALA A 191 4.70 -13.25 10.22
CA ALA A 191 3.46 -12.92 10.92
C ALA A 191 2.47 -12.19 10.02
N ARG A 192 1.21 -12.07 10.48
CA ARG A 192 0.15 -11.30 9.82
C ARG A 192 -0.45 -10.30 10.79
N LEU A 193 -0.46 -9.05 10.38
CA LEU A 193 -1.15 -7.97 11.07
C LEU A 193 -2.46 -7.69 10.34
N TYR A 194 -3.57 -7.93 11.01
CA TYR A 194 -4.91 -7.53 10.59
C TYR A 194 -5.20 -6.19 11.26
N ILE A 195 -5.47 -5.15 10.49
CA ILE A 195 -5.51 -3.78 11.00
C ILE A 195 -6.60 -2.93 10.36
N LEU A 196 -7.29 -2.15 11.17
CA LEU A 196 -8.21 -1.09 10.77
C LEU A 196 -7.92 0.18 11.56
N GLY A 197 -7.77 1.31 10.89
CA GLY A 197 -7.82 2.65 11.47
C GLY A 197 -9.11 3.37 11.11
N LEU A 198 -9.77 4.01 12.07
CA LEU A 198 -10.77 5.03 11.78
C LEU A 198 -10.05 6.38 11.64
N GLY A 199 -9.95 6.83 10.39
CA GLY A 199 -8.97 7.77 9.88
C GLY A 199 -7.99 7.06 8.96
N MET A 200 -7.04 7.78 8.36
CA MET A 200 -5.92 7.16 7.67
C MET A 200 -4.89 6.68 8.69
N TYR A 201 -4.10 5.66 8.32
CA TYR A 201 -3.02 5.18 9.19
C TYR A 201 -1.76 4.81 8.42
N GLU A 202 -0.63 4.90 9.10
CA GLU A 202 0.61 4.22 8.75
C GLU A 202 1.09 3.39 9.94
N ALA A 203 1.43 2.12 9.70
CA ALA A 203 1.93 1.20 10.71
C ALA A 203 3.43 0.93 10.51
N TYR A 204 4.15 0.82 11.60
CA TYR A 204 5.61 0.64 11.61
C TYR A 204 5.99 -0.45 12.62
N LEU A 205 6.90 -1.32 12.25
CA LEU A 205 7.56 -2.25 13.17
C LEU A 205 9.03 -1.84 13.35
N ASN A 206 9.43 -1.58 14.58
CA ASN A 206 10.81 -1.15 14.92
C ASN A 206 11.29 0.05 14.09
N GLY A 207 10.37 0.97 13.74
CA GLY A 207 10.63 2.16 12.93
C GLY A 207 10.56 1.96 11.42
N GLU A 208 10.39 0.74 10.93
CA GLU A 208 10.22 0.44 9.49
C GLU A 208 8.74 0.38 9.12
N LYS A 209 8.34 1.11 8.07
CA LYS A 209 6.95 1.14 7.59
C LYS A 209 6.52 -0.24 7.08
N LEU A 210 5.35 -0.69 7.50
CA LEU A 210 4.75 -1.93 7.05
C LEU A 210 3.94 -1.70 5.77
N GLY A 211 4.21 -2.54 4.76
CA GLY A 211 3.53 -2.48 3.47
C GLY A 211 3.98 -1.30 2.60
N GLU A 212 3.60 -1.35 1.33
CA GLU A 212 3.90 -0.33 0.32
C GLU A 212 2.72 0.62 0.06
N GLU A 213 1.55 0.28 0.60
CA GLU A 213 0.34 1.07 0.44
C GLU A 213 0.44 2.41 1.15
N VAL A 214 -0.24 3.38 0.58
CA VAL A 214 -0.37 4.75 1.10
C VAL A 214 -1.84 5.11 1.27
N LEU A 215 -2.13 6.07 2.15
CA LEU A 215 -3.49 6.53 2.45
C LEU A 215 -4.41 5.38 2.92
N SER A 216 -3.84 4.40 3.64
CA SER A 216 -4.61 3.29 4.22
C SER A 216 -5.58 3.78 5.30
N PRO A 217 -6.78 3.23 5.41
CA PRO A 217 -7.36 2.10 4.70
C PRO A 217 -8.04 2.48 3.37
N GLY A 218 -7.89 3.70 2.87
CA GLY A 218 -8.62 4.24 1.75
C GLY A 218 -10.02 4.72 2.14
N PHE A 219 -10.78 5.21 1.15
CA PHE A 219 -12.17 5.61 1.34
C PHE A 219 -13.10 4.39 1.36
N HIS A 220 -14.04 4.39 2.28
CA HIS A 220 -15.19 3.48 2.28
C HIS A 220 -16.39 4.15 2.99
N THR A 221 -17.57 3.58 2.85
CA THR A 221 -18.77 4.10 3.52
C THR A 221 -18.81 3.55 4.93
N TYR A 222 -18.23 4.29 5.88
CA TYR A 222 -17.97 3.84 7.26
C TYR A 222 -19.23 3.43 8.04
N ASP A 223 -20.42 3.85 7.60
CA ASP A 223 -21.70 3.46 8.20
C ASP A 223 -22.16 2.06 7.76
N THR A 224 -21.60 1.52 6.68
CA THR A 224 -22.03 0.24 6.08
C THR A 224 -20.95 -0.82 6.04
N CYS A 225 -19.69 -0.43 5.97
CA CYS A 225 -18.56 -1.36 5.95
C CYS A 225 -17.28 -0.73 6.49
N LEU A 226 -16.46 -1.53 7.16
CA LEU A 226 -15.16 -1.16 7.69
C LEU A 226 -14.12 -2.12 7.14
N HIS A 227 -13.33 -1.67 6.18
CA HIS A 227 -12.37 -2.49 5.47
C HIS A 227 -11.05 -2.59 6.26
N TYR A 228 -10.79 -3.74 6.89
CA TYR A 228 -9.48 -4.00 7.46
C TYR A 228 -8.49 -4.50 6.40
N GLN A 229 -7.20 -4.26 6.63
CA GLN A 229 -6.10 -4.72 5.79
C GLN A 229 -5.34 -5.85 6.48
N THR A 230 -4.69 -6.67 5.66
CA THR A 230 -3.73 -7.67 6.11
C THR A 230 -2.34 -7.26 5.65
N LEU A 231 -1.40 -7.14 6.58
CA LEU A 231 -0.01 -6.82 6.29
C LEU A 231 0.88 -8.00 6.69
N MET A 232 1.88 -8.29 5.86
CA MET A 232 2.94 -9.23 6.24
C MET A 232 3.92 -8.53 7.15
N VAL A 233 4.27 -9.19 8.25
CA VAL A 233 5.16 -8.66 9.29
C VAL A 233 6.25 -9.67 9.58
N CYS A 234 7.50 -9.21 9.67
CA CYS A 234 8.64 -10.05 10.06
C CYS A 234 9.22 -9.52 11.38
N PRO A 235 8.65 -9.91 12.53
CA PRO A 235 9.17 -9.47 13.82
C PRO A 235 10.54 -10.13 14.07
N LYS A 236 11.43 -9.41 14.73
CA LYS A 236 12.70 -9.97 15.19
C LYS A 236 12.52 -10.74 16.50
N GLU A 237 13.41 -11.63 16.79
CA GLU A 237 13.53 -12.25 18.13
C GLU A 237 13.83 -11.18 19.19
N GLY A 238 13.27 -11.31 20.38
CA GLY A 238 13.39 -10.36 21.45
C GLY A 238 12.38 -9.23 21.37
N GLU A 239 12.75 -8.05 21.82
CA GLU A 239 11.89 -6.88 21.92
C GLU A 239 11.53 -6.28 20.55
N ASN A 240 10.24 -6.01 20.35
CA ASN A 240 9.69 -5.33 19.19
C ASN A 240 8.78 -4.18 19.61
N VAL A 241 8.68 -3.17 18.76
CA VAL A 241 7.81 -2.02 18.94
C VAL A 241 6.95 -1.86 17.69
N LEU A 242 5.66 -2.04 17.83
CA LEU A 242 4.67 -1.73 16.81
C LEU A 242 4.11 -0.33 17.10
N THR A 243 4.21 0.56 16.11
CA THR A 243 3.65 1.91 16.19
C THR A 243 2.66 2.11 15.05
N VAL A 244 1.54 2.78 15.34
CA VAL A 244 0.53 3.13 14.34
C VAL A 244 0.15 4.59 14.54
N MET A 245 0.46 5.42 13.55
CA MET A 245 0.03 6.82 13.52
C MET A 245 -1.27 6.95 12.74
N LEU A 246 -2.17 7.82 13.19
CA LEU A 246 -3.45 8.08 12.55
C LEU A 246 -3.60 9.55 12.13
N GLY A 247 -4.22 9.74 10.96
CA GLY A 247 -4.64 11.02 10.41
C GLY A 247 -6.16 11.06 10.15
N ASP A 248 -6.68 12.25 9.89
CA ASP A 248 -8.12 12.49 9.73
C ASP A 248 -8.73 11.75 8.53
N GLY A 249 -8.08 11.84 7.38
CA GLY A 249 -8.51 11.18 6.16
C GLY A 249 -9.93 11.50 5.73
N TRP A 250 -10.62 10.49 5.21
CA TRP A 250 -12.03 10.60 4.82
C TRP A 250 -13.01 10.38 5.98
N TYR A 251 -12.54 9.79 7.07
CA TYR A 251 -13.38 9.49 8.21
C TYR A 251 -13.75 10.75 9.02
N LYS A 252 -12.76 11.59 9.25
CA LYS A 252 -12.84 12.74 10.17
C LYS A 252 -12.54 14.08 9.47
N GLY A 253 -11.88 14.02 8.31
CA GLY A 253 -11.36 15.19 7.62
C GLY A 253 -12.36 15.94 6.76
N HIS A 254 -11.87 17.03 6.15
CA HIS A 254 -12.57 17.89 5.23
C HIS A 254 -12.27 17.46 3.78
N TYR A 255 -13.31 17.17 2.99
CA TYR A 255 -13.15 16.69 1.60
C TYR A 255 -14.27 17.10 0.63
N SER A 256 -15.09 18.09 0.99
CA SER A 256 -16.26 18.50 0.19
C SER A 256 -16.27 20.00 -0.11
N LEU A 257 -16.97 20.38 -1.19
CA LEU A 257 -17.24 21.78 -1.57
C LEU A 257 -18.04 22.56 -0.48
N LYS A 258 -18.92 21.89 0.21
CA LYS A 258 -19.48 22.38 1.48
C LYS A 258 -18.56 21.83 2.58
N PRO A 259 -18.19 22.64 3.57
CA PRO A 259 -17.34 22.15 4.64
C PRO A 259 -18.08 21.05 5.43
N ARG A 260 -18.06 19.86 4.88
CA ARG A 260 -18.41 18.65 5.61
C ARG A 260 -17.14 18.19 6.28
N MET A 261 -17.10 18.36 7.57
CA MET A 261 -16.03 17.89 8.45
C MET A 261 -16.65 16.89 9.42
N LYS A 262 -15.92 15.81 9.70
CA LYS A 262 -16.31 14.82 10.71
C LYS A 262 -17.66 14.14 10.39
N ASP A 263 -17.91 13.87 9.11
CA ASP A 263 -19.17 13.29 8.65
C ASP A 263 -19.43 11.90 9.24
N TYR A 264 -18.39 11.08 9.39
CA TYR A 264 -18.49 9.71 9.89
C TYR A 264 -18.09 9.58 11.35
N GLY A 265 -17.22 10.45 11.86
CA GLY A 265 -16.78 10.41 13.24
C GLY A 265 -15.87 11.55 13.63
N THR A 266 -15.63 11.67 14.94
CA THR A 266 -14.84 12.77 15.52
C THR A 266 -13.58 12.27 16.22
N ASP A 267 -13.49 10.97 16.51
CA ASP A 267 -12.47 10.41 17.37
C ASP A 267 -11.70 9.31 16.61
N TYR A 268 -10.41 9.26 16.78
CA TYR A 268 -9.56 8.23 16.20
C TYR A 268 -9.76 6.88 16.88
N SER A 269 -9.75 5.82 16.09
CA SER A 269 -9.77 4.46 16.62
C SER A 269 -8.84 3.54 15.86
N LEU A 270 -8.28 2.58 16.58
CA LEU A 270 -7.44 1.51 16.06
C LEU A 270 -7.99 0.15 16.50
N LEU A 271 -8.07 -0.79 15.58
CA LEU A 271 -8.29 -2.20 15.84
C LEU A 271 -7.18 -2.99 15.15
N ALA A 272 -6.46 -3.84 15.88
CA ALA A 272 -5.38 -4.62 15.30
C ALA A 272 -5.16 -5.96 16.02
N GLU A 273 -4.87 -7.00 15.22
CA GLU A 273 -4.40 -8.31 15.68
C GLU A 273 -3.15 -8.70 14.91
N LEU A 274 -2.04 -8.93 15.62
CA LEU A 274 -0.82 -9.47 15.06
C LEU A 274 -0.69 -10.95 15.45
N HIS A 275 -0.81 -11.82 14.47
CA HIS A 275 -0.67 -13.26 14.58
C HIS A 275 0.75 -13.68 14.23
N ILE A 276 1.49 -14.23 15.18
CA ILE A 276 2.88 -14.65 15.04
C ILE A 276 2.96 -16.18 15.16
N PRO A 277 2.97 -16.91 14.04
CA PRO A 277 3.12 -18.36 14.05
C PRO A 277 4.57 -18.75 14.34
N TYR A 278 4.77 -19.88 15.04
CA TYR A 278 6.08 -20.43 15.36
C TYR A 278 6.35 -21.74 14.63
N GLN A 279 7.61 -22.14 14.61
CA GLN A 279 8.03 -23.40 13.98
C GLN A 279 7.45 -24.64 14.68
N ASP A 280 7.20 -24.56 15.99
CA ASP A 280 6.61 -25.61 16.81
C ASP A 280 5.07 -25.76 16.65
N GLY A 281 4.47 -25.00 15.75
CA GLY A 281 3.02 -25.02 15.46
C GLY A 281 2.18 -24.17 16.41
N THR A 282 2.78 -23.51 17.40
CA THR A 282 2.05 -22.56 18.28
C THR A 282 1.93 -21.18 17.63
N GLU A 283 1.04 -20.36 18.16
CA GLU A 283 0.84 -18.97 17.73
C GLU A 283 0.86 -18.03 18.94
N GLN A 284 1.52 -16.88 18.80
CA GLN A 284 1.43 -15.76 19.70
C GLN A 284 0.53 -14.71 19.10
N LEU A 285 -0.37 -14.13 19.92
CA LEU A 285 -1.28 -13.09 19.47
C LEU A 285 -1.00 -11.79 20.24
N VAL A 286 -0.87 -10.68 19.49
CA VAL A 286 -0.76 -9.33 20.05
C VAL A 286 -1.95 -8.52 19.56
N CYS A 287 -2.88 -8.22 20.48
CA CYS A 287 -4.13 -7.51 20.18
C CYS A 287 -4.09 -6.06 20.65
N THR A 288 -4.94 -5.23 20.02
CA THR A 288 -5.29 -3.93 20.61
C THR A 288 -6.15 -4.14 21.87
N ASP A 289 -5.75 -3.47 22.91
CA ASP A 289 -6.39 -3.38 24.24
C ASP A 289 -5.90 -2.11 24.96
N GLU A 290 -6.36 -1.90 26.18
CA GLU A 290 -6.03 -0.72 27.00
C GLU A 290 -4.57 -0.68 27.48
N SER A 291 -3.77 -1.73 27.23
CA SER A 291 -2.34 -1.75 27.52
C SER A 291 -1.48 -1.06 26.46
N TRP A 292 -2.08 -0.69 25.30
CA TRP A 292 -1.41 0.12 24.32
C TRP A 292 -1.20 1.53 24.85
N GLN A 293 -0.07 2.12 24.54
CA GLN A 293 0.29 3.47 24.93
C GLN A 293 0.03 4.45 23.80
N ILE A 294 -0.24 5.70 24.15
CA ILE A 294 -0.53 6.78 23.20
C ILE A 294 0.50 7.90 23.36
N ALA A 295 1.13 8.28 22.27
CA ALA A 295 1.94 9.48 22.14
C ALA A 295 1.28 10.51 21.22
N ARG A 296 1.64 11.78 21.35
CA ARG A 296 1.30 12.81 20.36
C ARG A 296 2.09 12.57 19.09
N GLY A 297 1.42 12.69 17.95
CA GLY A 297 2.05 12.59 16.64
C GLY A 297 2.69 13.91 16.18
N ALA A 298 3.64 13.78 15.27
CA ALA A 298 4.28 14.93 14.62
C ALA A 298 3.38 15.62 13.59
N VAL A 299 2.37 14.94 13.06
CA VAL A 299 1.33 15.54 12.23
C VAL A 299 0.45 16.39 13.13
N GLN A 300 0.37 17.70 12.85
CA GLN A 300 -0.40 18.67 13.63
C GLN A 300 -1.74 19.02 12.97
N MET A 301 -1.81 18.82 11.67
CA MET A 301 -3.01 18.98 10.86
C MET A 301 -2.85 18.14 9.61
N ASP A 302 -3.87 17.42 9.22
CA ASP A 302 -3.98 16.83 7.90
C ASP A 302 -5.38 17.05 7.32
N SER A 303 -5.42 17.11 6.02
CA SER A 303 -6.66 17.16 5.24
C SER A 303 -6.33 16.75 3.81
N ILE A 304 -7.13 15.84 3.26
CA ILE A 304 -7.05 15.48 1.85
C ILE A 304 -7.22 16.71 0.95
N TYR A 305 -7.95 17.73 1.43
CA TYR A 305 -8.30 18.92 0.69
C TYR A 305 -7.33 20.08 0.90
N ASP A 306 -6.88 20.29 2.15
CA ASP A 306 -6.06 21.44 2.51
C ASP A 306 -4.55 21.13 2.51
N GLY A 307 -4.17 19.89 2.82
CA GLY A 307 -2.77 19.49 2.91
C GLY A 307 -2.40 18.99 4.30
N GLU A 308 -1.13 19.17 4.71
CA GLU A 308 -0.63 18.64 5.98
C GLU A 308 0.38 19.60 6.61
N THR A 309 0.38 19.66 7.94
CA THR A 309 1.43 20.29 8.75
C THR A 309 2.13 19.23 9.59
N LEU A 310 3.43 19.09 9.41
CA LEU A 310 4.30 18.15 10.11
C LEU A 310 5.35 18.91 10.91
N ASP A 311 5.36 18.72 12.24
CA ASP A 311 6.37 19.28 13.13
C ASP A 311 7.35 18.20 13.58
N ALA A 312 8.57 18.23 13.04
CA ALA A 312 9.59 17.24 13.35
C ALA A 312 10.09 17.31 14.80
N ASN A 313 9.87 18.42 15.52
CA ASN A 313 10.21 18.51 16.94
C ASN A 313 9.36 17.58 17.81
N LEU A 314 8.23 17.09 17.28
CA LEU A 314 7.32 16.17 17.94
C LEU A 314 7.50 14.70 17.50
N LEU A 315 8.47 14.43 16.65
CA LEU A 315 8.83 13.05 16.28
C LEU A 315 9.38 12.33 17.51
N ASN A 316 8.97 11.06 17.67
CA ASN A 316 9.46 10.16 18.72
C ASN A 316 9.21 10.65 20.16
N LEU A 317 8.14 11.39 20.38
CA LEU A 317 7.73 11.74 21.73
C LEU A 317 7.42 10.46 22.52
N ALA A 318 7.75 10.48 23.81
CA ALA A 318 7.38 9.40 24.73
C ALA A 318 5.85 9.32 24.84
N PRO A 319 5.27 8.12 25.02
CA PRO A 319 3.87 7.99 25.34
C PRO A 319 3.49 8.75 26.60
N GLU A 320 2.33 9.41 26.57
CA GLU A 320 1.80 10.24 27.68
C GLU A 320 0.74 9.51 28.51
N THR A 321 0.05 8.55 27.89
CA THR A 321 -1.11 7.87 28.48
C THR A 321 -1.34 6.51 27.84
N ASN A 322 -2.29 5.77 28.38
CA ASN A 322 -2.77 4.53 27.78
C ASN A 322 -3.97 4.79 26.84
N ALA A 323 -4.19 3.86 25.93
CA ALA A 323 -5.39 3.81 25.13
C ALA A 323 -6.64 3.59 25.97
N VAL A 324 -7.78 4.03 25.44
CA VAL A 324 -9.09 3.81 26.06
C VAL A 324 -9.96 2.96 25.15
N PRO A 325 -10.96 2.21 25.68
CA PRO A 325 -11.90 1.46 24.86
C PRO A 325 -12.65 2.38 23.90
N PHE A 326 -12.88 1.89 22.68
CA PHE A 326 -13.66 2.59 21.67
C PHE A 326 -14.86 1.75 21.21
N PRO A 327 -16.07 2.30 21.14
CA PRO A 327 -17.24 1.58 20.69
C PRO A 327 -17.21 1.40 19.17
N LEU A 328 -16.80 0.24 18.69
CA LEU A 328 -16.78 -0.10 17.27
C LEU A 328 -17.87 -1.14 16.97
N ASN A 329 -18.64 -0.90 15.90
CA ASN A 329 -19.57 -1.91 15.40
C ASN A 329 -18.79 -3.01 14.63
N MET A 330 -18.44 -4.07 15.33
CA MET A 330 -17.65 -5.19 14.77
C MET A 330 -18.37 -5.92 13.63
N ALA A 331 -19.70 -5.82 13.52
CA ALA A 331 -20.46 -6.46 12.44
C ALA A 331 -20.20 -5.81 11.06
N LEU A 332 -19.65 -4.59 11.02
CA LEU A 332 -19.29 -3.90 9.79
C LEU A 332 -17.91 -4.29 9.27
N LEU A 333 -17.10 -5.03 10.04
CA LEU A 333 -15.75 -5.43 9.64
C LEU A 333 -15.79 -6.40 8.46
N THR A 334 -15.12 -6.04 7.40
CA THR A 334 -14.92 -6.89 6.23
C THR A 334 -13.47 -6.80 5.77
N PRO A 335 -12.91 -7.87 5.16
CA PRO A 335 -11.63 -7.72 4.48
C PRO A 335 -11.74 -6.70 3.35
N ARG A 336 -10.61 -6.08 2.98
CA ARG A 336 -10.58 -5.20 1.82
C ARG A 336 -10.97 -5.94 0.54
N ARG A 337 -11.64 -5.22 -0.38
CA ARG A 337 -12.13 -5.77 -1.66
C ARG A 337 -11.32 -5.27 -2.86
N ALA A 338 -10.61 -4.18 -2.68
CA ALA A 338 -9.82 -3.56 -3.74
C ALA A 338 -8.39 -3.27 -3.27
N PRO A 339 -7.41 -3.23 -4.19
CA PRO A 339 -6.07 -2.76 -3.88
C PRO A 339 -6.09 -1.31 -3.39
N LEU A 340 -5.20 -0.99 -2.46
CA LEU A 340 -4.94 0.38 -2.05
C LEU A 340 -3.92 1.04 -2.97
N LEU A 341 -3.78 2.35 -2.81
CA LEU A 341 -2.86 3.16 -3.59
C LEU A 341 -1.41 2.80 -3.26
N ARG A 342 -0.56 2.80 -4.29
CA ARG A 342 0.89 2.67 -4.17
C ARG A 342 1.56 3.73 -5.02
N VAL A 343 2.73 4.16 -4.61
CA VAL A 343 3.57 5.03 -5.45
C VAL A 343 3.96 4.27 -6.71
N GLN A 344 3.60 4.82 -7.87
CA GLN A 344 3.87 4.21 -9.18
C GLN A 344 5.17 4.71 -9.78
N GLU A 345 5.48 6.00 -9.59
CA GLU A 345 6.60 6.67 -10.21
C GLU A 345 7.16 7.75 -9.28
N LYS A 346 8.47 7.94 -9.31
CA LYS A 346 9.15 9.11 -8.73
C LYS A 346 9.71 9.95 -9.87
N ARG A 347 9.39 11.25 -9.88
CA ARG A 347 9.84 12.22 -10.88
C ARG A 347 10.74 13.27 -10.29
N ALA A 348 11.78 13.63 -11.04
CA ALA A 348 12.57 14.82 -10.76
C ALA A 348 11.84 16.08 -11.24
N CYS A 349 12.13 17.21 -10.61
CA CYS A 349 11.65 18.53 -11.00
C CYS A 349 12.81 19.39 -11.54
N GLN A 350 12.43 20.48 -12.19
CA GLN A 350 13.36 21.54 -12.62
C GLN A 350 12.85 22.88 -12.12
N THR A 351 13.75 23.83 -11.90
CA THR A 351 13.35 25.21 -11.59
C THR A 351 12.75 25.87 -12.82
N VAL A 352 11.70 26.66 -12.62
CA VAL A 352 11.10 27.46 -13.72
C VAL A 352 12.07 28.60 -14.07
N PRO A 353 12.42 28.80 -15.36
CA PRO A 353 13.29 29.90 -15.76
C PRO A 353 12.73 31.27 -15.34
N GLY A 354 13.52 32.04 -14.61
CA GLY A 354 13.11 33.35 -14.09
C GLY A 354 12.31 33.37 -12.80
N ALA A 355 12.02 32.17 -12.22
CA ALA A 355 11.30 32.02 -10.96
C ALA A 355 11.92 30.82 -10.19
N SER A 356 13.07 31.07 -9.56
CA SER A 356 13.87 30.02 -8.90
C SER A 356 13.18 29.35 -7.73
N GLU A 357 12.18 29.99 -7.13
CA GLU A 357 11.33 29.47 -6.08
C GLU A 357 10.22 28.53 -6.58
N ILE A 358 10.03 28.41 -7.92
CA ILE A 358 9.01 27.55 -8.52
C ILE A 358 9.67 26.35 -9.18
N LEU A 359 9.17 25.16 -8.84
CA LEU A 359 9.58 23.87 -9.42
C LEU A 359 8.52 23.34 -10.38
N ASP A 360 8.94 22.85 -11.55
CA ASP A 360 8.13 22.20 -12.57
C ASP A 360 8.45 20.70 -12.66
N PHE A 361 7.44 19.85 -12.52
CA PHE A 361 7.55 18.39 -12.66
C PHE A 361 7.27 17.89 -14.09
N GLY A 362 7.05 18.81 -15.03
CA GLY A 362 6.89 18.52 -16.45
C GLY A 362 5.51 17.97 -16.85
N GLN A 363 4.72 17.49 -15.91
CA GLN A 363 3.39 16.93 -16.15
C GLN A 363 2.48 17.18 -14.94
N ASN A 364 1.20 17.46 -15.19
CA ASN A 364 0.19 17.46 -14.14
C ASN A 364 -0.03 16.02 -13.64
N MET A 365 0.02 15.81 -12.34
CA MET A 365 -0.04 14.49 -11.72
C MET A 365 -0.70 14.55 -10.35
N VAL A 366 -1.01 13.39 -9.80
CA VAL A 366 -1.48 13.23 -8.42
C VAL A 366 -0.37 12.59 -7.59
N GLY A 367 -0.08 13.18 -6.43
CA GLY A 367 0.96 12.68 -5.53
C GLY A 367 1.38 13.71 -4.50
N TRP A 368 2.62 13.61 -4.06
CA TRP A 368 3.26 14.54 -3.12
C TRP A 368 4.75 14.68 -3.45
N VAL A 369 5.38 15.64 -2.79
CA VAL A 369 6.83 15.85 -2.90
C VAL A 369 7.55 15.20 -1.73
N GLU A 370 8.62 14.52 -2.03
CA GLU A 370 9.61 14.03 -1.08
C GLU A 370 10.89 14.83 -1.25
N PHE A 371 11.41 15.41 -0.17
CA PHE A 371 12.62 16.24 -0.20
C PHE A 371 13.49 16.00 1.01
N VAL A 372 14.78 16.37 0.91
CA VAL A 372 15.70 16.35 2.03
C VAL A 372 15.72 17.72 2.67
N CYS A 373 15.43 17.80 3.96
CA CYS A 373 15.57 19.00 4.77
C CYS A 373 16.71 18.84 5.79
N ASP A 374 17.63 19.78 5.80
CA ASP A 374 18.71 19.93 6.80
C ASP A 374 18.74 21.35 7.40
N ALA A 375 17.64 22.08 7.26
CA ALA A 375 17.48 23.42 7.77
C ALA A 375 17.58 23.47 9.31
N PRO A 376 18.01 24.60 9.91
CA PRO A 376 18.07 24.76 11.35
C PRO A 376 16.75 24.44 12.06
N LYS A 377 16.83 24.06 13.33
CA LYS A 377 15.66 23.81 14.17
C LYS A 377 14.73 25.02 14.22
N GLY A 378 13.44 24.78 14.04
CA GLY A 378 12.39 25.79 14.02
C GLY A 378 12.17 26.45 12.65
N THR A 379 13.00 26.14 11.64
CA THR A 379 12.74 26.61 10.27
C THR A 379 11.43 26.02 9.76
N VAL A 380 10.56 26.89 9.24
CA VAL A 380 9.27 26.49 8.64
C VAL A 380 9.44 26.45 7.12
N VAL A 381 9.31 25.27 6.54
CA VAL A 381 9.31 25.05 5.09
C VAL A 381 7.88 24.90 4.62
N THR A 382 7.47 25.71 3.64
CA THR A 382 6.11 25.67 3.09
C THR A 382 6.14 25.37 1.59
N LEU A 383 5.46 24.29 1.19
CA LEU A 383 5.26 23.90 -0.20
C LEU A 383 3.82 24.24 -0.61
N LYS A 384 3.64 25.10 -1.64
CA LYS A 384 2.33 25.42 -2.20
C LYS A 384 2.20 24.84 -3.59
N PHE A 385 1.17 24.04 -3.82
CA PHE A 385 0.97 23.29 -5.05
C PHE A 385 0.01 23.98 -6.01
N ALA A 386 0.25 23.85 -7.31
CA ALA A 386 -0.61 24.33 -8.39
C ALA A 386 -0.50 23.46 -9.65
N GLU A 387 -1.55 23.44 -10.45
CA GLU A 387 -1.60 22.70 -11.72
C GLU A 387 -1.04 23.51 -12.89
N ILE A 388 -1.18 24.84 -12.84
CA ILE A 388 -0.77 25.76 -13.92
C ILE A 388 -0.09 27.01 -13.36
N LEU A 389 0.65 27.68 -14.25
CA LEU A 389 1.17 29.03 -14.02
C LEU A 389 0.34 30.05 -14.79
N ARG A 390 0.20 31.27 -14.23
CA ARG A 390 -0.30 32.47 -14.91
C ARG A 390 0.68 33.60 -14.67
N ASP A 391 1.16 34.24 -15.70
CA ASP A 391 2.15 35.33 -15.65
C ASP A 391 3.41 34.98 -14.83
N GLY A 392 3.90 33.74 -14.98
CA GLY A 392 5.07 33.23 -14.27
C GLY A 392 4.85 32.90 -12.79
N LYS A 393 3.63 32.99 -12.27
CA LYS A 393 3.27 32.70 -10.87
C LYS A 393 2.35 31.50 -10.76
N LEU A 394 2.35 30.83 -9.62
CA LEU A 394 1.38 29.77 -9.35
C LEU A 394 -0.05 30.31 -9.44
N TYR A 395 -0.87 29.72 -10.32
CA TYR A 395 -2.30 30.00 -10.37
C TYR A 395 -3.04 29.03 -9.46
N ARG A 396 -3.69 29.57 -8.42
CA ARG A 396 -4.34 28.79 -7.35
C ARG A 396 -5.81 29.12 -7.17
N GLU A 397 -6.38 30.04 -7.94
CA GLU A 397 -7.80 30.38 -7.87
C GLU A 397 -8.72 29.22 -8.26
N ASN A 398 -8.24 28.34 -9.16
CA ASN A 398 -8.94 27.11 -9.55
C ASN A 398 -9.07 26.11 -8.40
N LEU A 399 -8.25 26.19 -7.37
CA LEU A 399 -8.31 25.34 -6.18
C LEU A 399 -9.47 25.74 -5.24
N ARG A 400 -10.12 26.87 -5.51
CA ARG A 400 -11.25 27.40 -4.73
C ARG A 400 -10.86 27.66 -3.27
N LYS A 401 -11.35 26.83 -2.31
CA LYS A 401 -11.05 26.95 -0.88
C LYS A 401 -9.97 26.00 -0.40
N ALA A 402 -9.53 25.05 -1.23
CA ALA A 402 -8.49 24.12 -0.88
C ALA A 402 -7.15 24.84 -0.71
N LYS A 403 -6.49 24.65 0.43
CA LYS A 403 -5.19 25.28 0.69
C LYS A 403 -4.06 24.62 -0.08
N CYS A 404 -4.17 23.33 -0.41
CA CYS A 404 -3.17 22.55 -1.15
C CYS A 404 -1.74 22.91 -0.76
N THR A 405 -1.44 22.78 0.54
CA THR A 405 -0.17 23.26 1.14
C THR A 405 0.40 22.19 2.06
N PHE A 406 1.69 21.95 1.97
CA PHE A 406 2.43 21.15 2.94
C PHE A 406 3.36 22.07 3.73
N THR A 407 3.28 22.00 5.04
CA THR A 407 4.14 22.76 5.96
C THR A 407 4.96 21.79 6.81
N TYR A 408 6.26 22.02 6.86
CA TYR A 408 7.19 21.24 7.66
C TYR A 408 7.96 22.15 8.60
N VAL A 409 8.01 21.79 9.89
CA VAL A 409 8.83 22.48 10.90
C VAL A 409 10.04 21.61 11.22
N SER A 410 11.24 22.12 10.94
CA SER A 410 12.50 21.40 11.13
C SER A 410 12.87 21.22 12.60
N ASP A 411 13.40 20.05 12.95
CA ASP A 411 14.04 19.78 14.25
C ASP A 411 15.56 20.01 14.23
N GLY A 412 16.11 20.48 13.09
CA GLY A 412 17.54 20.66 12.88
C GLY A 412 18.30 19.39 12.49
N ILE A 413 17.60 18.27 12.34
CA ILE A 413 18.19 16.99 11.92
C ILE A 413 17.92 16.79 10.44
N ARG A 414 18.94 16.42 9.67
CA ARG A 414 18.78 16.09 8.25
C ARG A 414 17.84 14.90 8.06
N ARG A 415 16.71 15.13 7.38
CA ARG A 415 15.66 14.12 7.16
C ARG A 415 15.17 14.10 5.73
N VAL A 416 14.70 12.94 5.31
CA VAL A 416 13.81 12.81 4.14
C VAL A 416 12.40 13.11 4.62
N VAL A 417 11.75 14.10 4.04
CA VAL A 417 10.46 14.65 4.48
C VAL A 417 9.43 14.45 3.38
N ARG A 418 8.25 13.98 3.77
CA ARG A 418 7.05 13.89 2.94
C ARG A 418 5.80 14.06 3.79
N PRO A 419 4.65 14.43 3.21
CA PRO A 419 3.38 14.29 3.90
C PRO A 419 2.99 12.80 4.06
N HIS A 420 2.13 12.52 5.03
CA HIS A 420 1.69 11.17 5.36
C HIS A 420 0.23 10.91 4.97
N PHE A 421 -0.67 11.90 5.20
CA PHE A 421 -2.11 11.71 5.16
C PHE A 421 -2.81 12.65 4.18
N THR A 422 -2.10 13.10 3.15
CA THR A 422 -2.64 13.95 2.08
C THR A 422 -2.00 13.62 0.74
N PHE A 423 -2.56 14.17 -0.33
CA PHE A 423 -2.02 14.17 -1.67
C PHE A 423 -2.48 15.43 -2.41
N PHE A 424 -1.83 15.76 -3.52
CA PHE A 424 -2.09 16.95 -4.30
C PHE A 424 -2.22 16.63 -5.77
N GLY A 425 -3.09 17.35 -6.50
CA GLY A 425 -3.06 17.43 -7.96
C GLY A 425 -2.18 18.62 -8.34
N PHE A 426 -1.07 18.40 -9.03
CA PHE A 426 -0.13 19.48 -9.34
C PHE A 426 0.82 19.14 -10.49
N ARG A 427 1.32 20.18 -11.11
CA ARG A 427 2.54 20.17 -11.94
C ARG A 427 3.62 21.04 -11.34
N TYR A 428 3.23 22.16 -10.71
CA TYR A 428 4.12 23.16 -10.16
C TYR A 428 3.99 23.26 -8.65
N LEU A 429 5.06 23.65 -8.00
CA LEU A 429 5.02 24.04 -6.61
C LEU A 429 5.99 25.21 -6.34
N SER A 430 5.66 26.05 -5.36
CA SER A 430 6.62 26.98 -4.76
C SER A 430 7.15 26.46 -3.44
N VAL A 431 8.41 26.79 -3.16
CA VAL A 431 9.09 26.47 -1.90
C VAL A 431 9.37 27.78 -1.18
N GLU A 432 8.92 27.87 0.07
CA GLU A 432 9.18 29.01 0.97
C GLU A 432 9.90 28.50 2.22
N GLY A 433 10.79 29.32 2.83
CA GLY A 433 11.50 28.99 4.07
C GLY A 433 12.72 28.08 3.89
N MET A 434 13.19 27.88 2.66
CA MET A 434 14.49 27.27 2.34
C MET A 434 15.29 28.29 1.54
N GLU A 435 16.33 28.87 2.14
CA GLU A 435 17.28 29.78 1.49
C GLU A 435 18.47 29.05 0.87
#